data_1fc69c322fa02d8063715583d2e64b9f
#
_entry.id   1fc69c322fa02d8063715583d2e64b9f
#
_cell.length_a   1.000
_cell.length_b   1.000
_cell.length_c   1.000
_cell.angle_alpha   90.00
_cell.angle_beta   90.00
_cell.angle_gamma   90.00
#
_symmetry.space_group_name_H-M   'P 1'
#
loop_
_entity.id
_entity.type
_entity.pdbx_description
1 polymer ?
#
loop_
_entity_poly.entity_id
_entity_poly.type
_entity_poly.pdbx_seq_one_letter_code
_entity_poly.pdbx_strand_id
1 'polypeptide(L)'
;MFKPIWKALACTLALSAMSTAMAADPVVIKFSHVVAEQTPKGQGALLFKKLVEERLPGKVKVEVYPNSSLFGDGKEMEALLLGDVQMIAPSLAKFEQYTKTVQLFDLPFLFDDISAVDRFQLSPEGQKLLKSMESKNITGLAYWHNGMKQLSANKPLREPKDARGLKFRVQASAVLEEQFKAVNANPRKMSFAEVYQGLQTGVVNGAENPYSNIYSQKMHEVQKYITESNHGLLDYMLITNTKFWSGLPPDIRTELDKILVEVTAHVNKEAAQLNEHDKQRILDAKTTEIITLTPEERGAWRDKMKPVWKKFEGDIGADLIKAAEASNKAQ
;
A
#
# COMPACT_ATOMS: atom_id res chain seq x y z
N MET A 1 -41.81 -1.10 90.69
CA MET A 1 -40.49 -0.67 90.24
C MET A 1 -40.09 -1.45 89.01
N PHE A 2 -40.37 -1.01 87.84
CA PHE A 2 -40.00 -1.67 86.59
C PHE A 2 -39.01 -0.82 85.80
N LYS A 3 -37.86 -1.37 85.51
CA LYS A 3 -36.88 -0.77 84.59
C LYS A 3 -37.10 -1.34 83.16
N PRO A 4 -37.19 -0.54 82.09
CA PRO A 4 -37.20 -1.02 80.76
C PRO A 4 -35.75 -1.14 80.20
N ILE A 5 -35.43 -2.28 79.65
CA ILE A 5 -34.19 -2.58 78.94
C ILE A 5 -34.36 -2.14 77.47
N TRP A 6 -33.62 -1.12 77.04
CA TRP A 6 -33.55 -0.75 75.63
C TRP A 6 -32.46 -1.58 74.96
N LYS A 7 -32.86 -2.42 74.01
CA LYS A 7 -31.96 -3.11 73.09
C LYS A 7 -31.68 -2.17 71.94
N ALA A 8 -30.46 -1.67 71.82
CA ALA A 8 -29.97 -0.94 70.67
C ALA A 8 -29.70 -1.96 69.56
N LEU A 9 -30.43 -1.86 68.45
CA LEU A 9 -30.23 -2.62 67.23
C LEU A 9 -29.26 -1.81 66.33
N ALA A 10 -27.98 -2.21 66.29
CA ALA A 10 -27.00 -1.61 65.40
C ALA A 10 -27.20 -2.19 64.01
N CYS A 11 -27.84 -1.44 63.10
CA CYS A 11 -27.85 -1.74 61.66
C CYS A 11 -26.52 -1.33 61.02
N THR A 12 -25.66 -2.26 60.78
CA THR A 12 -24.45 -2.09 59.98
C THR A 12 -24.84 -2.02 58.50
N LEU A 13 -24.94 -0.79 57.95
CA LEU A 13 -25.03 -0.60 56.51
C LEU A 13 -23.63 -0.92 55.89
N ALA A 14 -23.49 -2.09 55.27
CA ALA A 14 -22.38 -2.36 54.42
C ALA A 14 -22.59 -1.56 53.07
N LEU A 15 -21.99 -0.38 52.96
CA LEU A 15 -21.86 0.31 51.67
C LEU A 15 -20.90 -0.52 50.81
N SER A 16 -21.48 -1.32 49.92
CA SER A 16 -20.76 -1.92 48.80
C SER A 16 -20.39 -0.78 47.85
N ALA A 17 -19.16 -0.28 47.97
CA ALA A 17 -18.58 0.60 46.96
C ALA A 17 -18.45 -0.22 45.67
N MET A 18 -19.45 -0.17 44.81
CA MET A 18 -19.30 -0.55 43.40
C MET A 18 -18.34 0.47 42.78
N SER A 19 -17.07 0.11 42.74
CA SER A 19 -16.12 0.78 41.87
C SER A 19 -16.60 0.57 40.43
N THR A 20 -17.31 1.55 39.88
CA THR A 20 -17.51 1.65 38.44
C THR A 20 -16.11 1.86 37.87
N ALA A 21 -15.49 0.77 37.39
CA ALA A 21 -14.32 0.87 36.55
C ALA A 21 -14.78 1.70 35.36
N MET A 22 -14.41 2.99 35.33
CA MET A 22 -14.53 3.80 34.13
C MET A 22 -13.72 3.06 33.07
N ALA A 23 -14.41 2.48 32.08
CA ALA A 23 -13.73 1.93 30.91
C ALA A 23 -12.92 3.08 30.31
N ALA A 24 -11.63 2.88 30.15
CA ALA A 24 -10.79 3.86 29.46
C ALA A 24 -11.34 4.05 28.03
N ASP A 25 -11.29 5.28 27.53
CA ASP A 25 -11.70 5.54 26.16
C ASP A 25 -10.95 4.61 25.19
N PRO A 26 -11.63 4.08 24.17
CA PRO A 26 -11.01 3.17 23.22
C PRO A 26 -9.88 3.87 22.47
N VAL A 27 -8.82 3.13 22.20
CA VAL A 27 -7.77 3.57 21.27
C VAL A 27 -8.40 3.73 19.89
N VAL A 28 -8.32 4.92 19.30
CA VAL A 28 -8.82 5.16 17.94
C VAL A 28 -7.68 5.01 16.94
N ILE A 29 -7.85 4.12 15.96
CA ILE A 29 -6.94 3.95 14.83
C ILE A 29 -7.61 4.51 13.59
N LYS A 30 -7.20 5.68 13.15
CA LYS A 30 -7.57 6.24 11.86
C LYS A 30 -6.67 5.63 10.80
N PHE A 31 -7.25 4.87 9.87
CA PHE A 31 -6.56 4.26 8.74
C PHE A 31 -6.95 4.99 7.45
N SER A 32 -6.04 5.81 6.93
CA SER A 32 -6.24 6.57 5.69
C SER A 32 -5.55 5.91 4.51
N HIS A 33 -6.20 5.87 3.35
CA HIS A 33 -5.60 5.40 2.11
C HIS A 33 -6.21 6.05 0.86
N VAL A 34 -5.45 6.03 -0.25
CA VAL A 34 -5.79 6.79 -1.46
C VAL A 34 -6.59 6.01 -2.51
N VAL A 35 -6.83 4.72 -2.30
CA VAL A 35 -7.51 3.85 -3.27
C VAL A 35 -8.96 3.58 -2.86
N ALA A 36 -9.74 3.02 -3.79
CA ALA A 36 -11.12 2.63 -3.53
C ALA A 36 -11.21 1.38 -2.63
N GLU A 37 -12.33 1.23 -1.93
CA GLU A 37 -12.56 0.12 -0.99
C GLU A 37 -12.51 -1.27 -1.66
N GLN A 38 -12.89 -1.37 -2.93
CA GLN A 38 -12.91 -2.63 -3.68
C GLN A 38 -11.51 -3.09 -4.16
N THR A 39 -10.45 -2.31 -3.97
CA THR A 39 -9.08 -2.72 -4.28
C THR A 39 -8.52 -3.64 -3.19
N PRO A 40 -7.42 -4.41 -3.47
CA PRO A 40 -6.81 -5.27 -2.45
C PRO A 40 -6.53 -4.54 -1.13
N LYS A 41 -5.92 -3.36 -1.19
CA LYS A 41 -5.64 -2.53 -0.01
C LYS A 41 -6.91 -2.07 0.69
N GLY A 42 -7.93 -1.65 -0.06
CA GLY A 42 -9.21 -1.22 0.51
C GLY A 42 -9.90 -2.35 1.27
N GLN A 43 -9.95 -3.55 0.67
CA GLN A 43 -10.48 -4.75 1.33
C GLN A 43 -9.68 -5.12 2.58
N GLY A 44 -8.35 -5.01 2.52
CA GLY A 44 -7.49 -5.23 3.67
C GLY A 44 -7.77 -4.26 4.83
N ALA A 45 -7.96 -2.98 4.54
CA ALA A 45 -8.30 -1.98 5.56
C ALA A 45 -9.66 -2.28 6.23
N LEU A 46 -10.67 -2.69 5.46
CA LEU A 46 -11.98 -3.07 5.98
C LEU A 46 -11.92 -4.36 6.79
N LEU A 47 -11.15 -5.37 6.34
CA LEU A 47 -10.95 -6.61 7.10
C LEU A 47 -10.21 -6.34 8.41
N PHE A 48 -9.17 -5.49 8.38
CA PHE A 48 -8.47 -5.07 9.60
C PHE A 48 -9.44 -4.43 10.60
N LYS A 49 -10.25 -3.46 10.15
CA LYS A 49 -11.30 -2.86 10.98
C LYS A 49 -12.20 -3.91 11.61
N LYS A 50 -12.74 -4.80 10.79
CA LYS A 50 -13.67 -5.85 11.24
C LYS A 50 -13.04 -6.70 12.34
N LEU A 51 -11.86 -7.27 12.09
CA LEU A 51 -11.21 -8.19 13.03
C LEU A 51 -10.78 -7.48 14.33
N VAL A 52 -10.35 -6.22 14.24
CA VAL A 52 -9.98 -5.44 15.43
C VAL A 52 -11.21 -5.18 16.30
N GLU A 53 -12.33 -4.75 15.73
CA GLU A 53 -13.54 -4.45 16.48
C GLU A 53 -14.21 -5.72 17.04
N GLU A 54 -14.03 -6.87 16.38
CA GLU A 54 -14.49 -8.17 16.87
C GLU A 54 -13.64 -8.73 18.03
N ARG A 55 -12.30 -8.55 17.96
CA ARG A 55 -11.37 -9.18 18.94
C ARG A 55 -10.96 -8.25 20.09
N LEU A 56 -11.11 -6.94 19.89
CA LEU A 56 -10.79 -5.91 20.88
C LEU A 56 -12.02 -4.99 21.15
N PRO A 57 -13.21 -5.58 21.43
CA PRO A 57 -14.43 -4.80 21.57
C PRO A 57 -14.30 -3.79 22.73
N GLY A 58 -14.64 -2.53 22.46
CA GLY A 58 -14.56 -1.44 23.44
C GLY A 58 -13.14 -1.00 23.80
N LYS A 59 -12.08 -1.71 23.37
CA LYS A 59 -10.69 -1.34 23.61
C LYS A 59 -10.09 -0.57 22.43
N VAL A 60 -10.43 -0.96 21.18
CA VAL A 60 -9.92 -0.31 19.97
C VAL A 60 -11.07 -0.06 19.00
N LYS A 61 -11.06 1.11 18.38
CA LYS A 61 -11.97 1.51 17.30
C LYS A 61 -11.14 1.82 16.06
N VAL A 62 -11.52 1.27 14.89
CA VAL A 62 -10.85 1.55 13.62
C VAL A 62 -11.75 2.39 12.72
N GLU A 63 -11.24 3.51 12.25
CA GLU A 63 -11.92 4.40 11.30
C GLU A 63 -11.16 4.36 9.97
N VAL A 64 -11.79 3.82 8.92
CA VAL A 64 -11.19 3.70 7.58
C VAL A 64 -11.61 4.89 6.72
N TYR A 65 -10.62 5.53 6.08
CA TYR A 65 -10.79 6.69 5.21
C TYR A 65 -10.22 6.38 3.81
N PRO A 66 -11.05 5.84 2.89
CA PRO A 66 -10.63 5.49 1.54
C PRO A 66 -10.63 6.69 0.60
N ASN A 67 -10.16 6.49 -0.66
CA ASN A 67 -10.25 7.46 -1.76
C ASN A 67 -9.66 8.83 -1.44
N SER A 68 -8.59 8.91 -0.65
CA SER A 68 -8.00 10.19 -0.21
C SER A 68 -8.97 11.09 0.57
N SER A 69 -9.99 10.52 1.20
CA SER A 69 -11.05 11.29 1.88
C SER A 69 -10.57 12.04 3.13
N LEU A 70 -9.48 11.60 3.77
CA LEU A 70 -8.87 12.29 4.89
C LEU A 70 -7.54 12.94 4.48
N PHE A 71 -6.61 12.15 3.94
CA PHE A 71 -5.34 12.64 3.40
C PHE A 71 -5.04 11.97 2.06
N GLY A 72 -4.62 12.78 1.09
CA GLY A 72 -4.19 12.32 -0.23
C GLY A 72 -2.69 12.05 -0.32
N ASP A 73 -2.27 11.62 -1.52
CA ASP A 73 -0.87 11.45 -1.88
C ASP A 73 -0.03 12.69 -1.53
N GLY A 74 1.09 12.48 -0.88
CA GLY A 74 2.02 13.55 -0.50
C GLY A 74 1.71 14.21 0.84
N LYS A 75 0.56 13.96 1.48
CA LYS A 75 0.20 14.47 2.82
C LYS A 75 0.02 13.37 3.86
N GLU A 76 -0.29 12.14 3.43
CA GLU A 76 -0.54 11.03 4.35
C GLU A 76 0.66 10.69 5.25
N MET A 77 1.90 10.80 4.73
CA MET A 77 3.13 10.53 5.49
C MET A 77 3.37 11.60 6.57
N GLU A 78 3.15 12.87 6.24
CA GLU A 78 3.24 13.98 7.19
C GLU A 78 2.20 13.83 8.30
N ALA A 79 0.95 13.53 7.94
CA ALA A 79 -0.15 13.30 8.88
C ALA A 79 0.14 12.12 9.84
N LEU A 80 0.77 11.04 9.35
CA LEU A 80 1.20 9.92 10.18
C LEU A 80 2.25 10.36 11.21
N LEU A 81 3.25 11.13 10.78
CA LEU A 81 4.34 11.59 11.65
C LEU A 81 3.85 12.59 12.72
N LEU A 82 2.86 13.42 12.38
CA LEU A 82 2.21 14.35 13.31
C LEU A 82 1.22 13.64 14.26
N GLY A 83 0.77 12.42 13.92
CA GLY A 83 -0.20 11.65 14.72
C GLY A 83 -1.66 11.93 14.37
N ASP A 84 -1.94 12.65 13.28
CA ASP A 84 -3.29 12.94 12.80
C ASP A 84 -3.99 11.67 12.28
N VAL A 85 -3.20 10.71 11.78
CA VAL A 85 -3.62 9.33 11.46
C VAL A 85 -2.65 8.34 12.11
N GLN A 86 -3.15 7.14 12.43
CA GLN A 86 -2.37 6.10 13.11
C GLN A 86 -1.84 5.04 12.16
N MET A 87 -2.52 4.83 11.03
CA MET A 87 -2.12 3.85 10.01
C MET A 87 -2.34 4.38 8.61
N ILE A 88 -1.41 4.10 7.73
CA ILE A 88 -1.50 4.33 6.29
C ILE A 88 -0.81 3.18 5.55
N ALA A 89 -1.13 3.00 4.28
CA ALA A 89 -0.48 2.01 3.41
C ALA A 89 -0.07 2.67 2.08
N PRO A 90 0.95 3.55 2.10
CA PRO A 90 1.44 4.19 0.87
C PRO A 90 2.13 3.20 -0.05
N SER A 91 2.16 3.52 -1.35
CA SER A 91 2.99 2.80 -2.32
C SER A 91 4.47 2.89 -1.92
N LEU A 92 5.23 1.81 -2.18
CA LEU A 92 6.66 1.75 -1.92
C LEU A 92 7.43 2.88 -2.63
N ALA A 93 6.92 3.38 -3.75
CA ALA A 93 7.46 4.53 -4.48
C ALA A 93 7.46 5.87 -3.69
N LYS A 94 6.79 5.95 -2.54
CA LYS A 94 6.65 7.20 -1.77
C LYS A 94 7.63 7.35 -0.61
N PHE A 95 8.52 6.38 -0.44
CA PHE A 95 9.46 6.36 0.68
C PHE A 95 10.81 7.02 0.38
N GLU A 96 11.04 7.54 -0.83
CA GLU A 96 12.32 8.10 -1.27
C GLU A 96 12.91 9.13 -0.29
N GLN A 97 12.07 9.97 0.32
CA GLN A 97 12.51 11.01 1.28
C GLN A 97 12.89 10.42 2.66
N TYR A 98 12.41 9.22 2.97
CA TYR A 98 12.63 8.56 4.26
C TYR A 98 13.72 7.50 4.20
N THR A 99 13.80 6.78 3.10
CA THR A 99 14.84 5.78 2.84
C THR A 99 15.03 5.57 1.35
N LYS A 100 16.29 5.62 0.91
CA LYS A 100 16.65 5.38 -0.50
C LYS A 100 16.56 3.90 -0.88
N THR A 101 16.78 3.01 0.07
CA THR A 101 16.83 1.56 -0.18
C THR A 101 15.49 0.98 -0.65
N VAL A 102 14.35 1.55 -0.22
CA VAL A 102 13.02 1.10 -0.66
C VAL A 102 12.77 1.39 -2.14
N GLN A 103 13.53 2.29 -2.78
CA GLN A 103 13.49 2.51 -4.24
C GLN A 103 13.82 1.24 -5.04
N LEU A 104 14.37 0.19 -4.38
CA LEU A 104 14.55 -1.13 -4.96
C LEU A 104 13.28 -1.61 -5.69
N PHE A 105 12.12 -1.47 -5.06
CA PHE A 105 10.85 -1.94 -5.60
C PHE A 105 10.35 -1.17 -6.82
N ASP A 106 10.92 0.00 -7.10
CA ASP A 106 10.60 0.80 -8.29
C ASP A 106 11.48 0.45 -9.49
N LEU A 107 12.56 -0.35 -9.30
CA LEU A 107 13.45 -0.73 -10.39
C LEU A 107 12.68 -1.51 -11.46
N PRO A 108 12.67 -1.05 -12.72
CA PRO A 108 11.91 -1.71 -13.77
C PRO A 108 12.45 -3.11 -14.07
N PHE A 109 11.54 -4.07 -14.26
CA PHE A 109 11.86 -5.48 -14.57
C PHE A 109 12.78 -6.16 -13.53
N LEU A 110 12.74 -5.72 -12.26
CA LEU A 110 13.52 -6.35 -11.20
C LEU A 110 12.93 -7.71 -10.80
N PHE A 111 11.62 -7.78 -10.66
CA PHE A 111 10.88 -9.00 -10.33
C PHE A 111 10.15 -9.52 -11.58
N ASP A 112 10.22 -10.81 -11.82
CA ASP A 112 9.55 -11.44 -12.96
C ASP A 112 8.05 -11.59 -12.70
N ASP A 113 7.67 -11.87 -11.45
CA ASP A 113 6.30 -12.07 -11.00
C ASP A 113 6.12 -11.77 -9.51
N ILE A 114 4.89 -11.88 -9.01
CA ILE A 114 4.55 -11.66 -7.59
C ILE A 114 5.19 -12.72 -6.69
N SER A 115 5.38 -13.95 -7.16
CA SER A 115 6.03 -14.99 -6.35
C SER A 115 7.50 -14.66 -6.05
N ALA A 116 8.19 -14.01 -6.99
CA ALA A 116 9.54 -13.48 -6.75
C ALA A 116 9.52 -12.35 -5.72
N VAL A 117 8.50 -11.48 -5.76
CA VAL A 117 8.31 -10.43 -4.76
C VAL A 117 8.09 -11.03 -3.38
N ASP A 118 7.21 -12.04 -3.25
CA ASP A 118 6.97 -12.75 -2.00
C ASP A 118 8.27 -13.32 -1.40
N ARG A 119 9.03 -14.04 -2.23
CA ARG A 119 10.32 -14.61 -1.78
C ARG A 119 11.27 -13.55 -1.26
N PHE A 120 11.35 -12.41 -1.93
CA PHE A 120 12.20 -11.31 -1.48
C PHE A 120 11.66 -10.64 -0.21
N GLN A 121 10.37 -10.30 -0.16
CA GLN A 121 9.77 -9.61 0.99
C GLN A 121 9.83 -10.47 2.27
N LEU A 122 9.72 -11.79 2.14
CA LEU A 122 9.86 -12.74 3.24
C LEU A 122 11.32 -13.06 3.63
N SER A 123 12.30 -12.70 2.80
CA SER A 123 13.73 -12.89 3.10
C SER A 123 14.20 -11.99 4.25
N PRO A 124 15.36 -12.33 4.88
CA PRO A 124 15.97 -11.45 5.87
C PRO A 124 16.21 -10.03 5.38
N GLU A 125 16.59 -9.85 4.10
CA GLU A 125 16.82 -8.56 3.46
C GLU A 125 15.51 -7.78 3.33
N GLY A 126 14.45 -8.41 2.88
CA GLY A 126 13.11 -7.81 2.76
C GLY A 126 12.55 -7.41 4.13
N GLN A 127 12.73 -8.25 5.14
CA GLN A 127 12.29 -7.94 6.51
C GLN A 127 13.12 -6.83 7.16
N LYS A 128 14.43 -6.77 6.89
CA LYS A 128 15.28 -5.65 7.32
C LYS A 128 14.84 -4.35 6.65
N LEU A 129 14.47 -4.40 5.38
CA LEU A 129 13.99 -3.26 4.63
C LEU A 129 12.64 -2.74 5.18
N LEU A 130 11.73 -3.64 5.57
CA LEU A 130 10.47 -3.29 6.24
C LEU A 130 10.69 -2.46 7.51
N LYS A 131 11.76 -2.73 8.25
CA LYS A 131 12.11 -2.05 9.52
C LYS A 131 13.06 -0.86 9.34
N SER A 132 13.47 -0.53 8.13
CA SER A 132 14.55 0.45 7.86
C SER A 132 14.26 1.89 8.28
N MET A 133 13.00 2.22 8.60
CA MET A 133 12.57 3.60 8.89
C MET A 133 12.21 3.85 10.36
N GLU A 134 12.46 2.92 11.26
CA GLU A 134 12.12 3.08 12.69
C GLU A 134 12.82 4.30 13.31
N SER A 135 14.06 4.59 12.92
CA SER A 135 14.79 5.80 13.32
C SER A 135 14.15 7.12 12.82
N LYS A 136 13.26 7.03 11.84
CA LYS A 136 12.47 8.15 11.31
C LYS A 136 11.06 8.22 11.92
N ASN A 137 10.83 7.50 13.03
CA ASN A 137 9.53 7.40 13.69
C ASN A 137 8.44 6.72 12.82
N ILE A 138 8.84 5.86 11.88
CA ILE A 138 7.96 5.08 11.01
C ILE A 138 8.24 3.59 11.24
N THR A 139 7.25 2.85 11.71
CA THR A 139 7.33 1.39 11.85
C THR A 139 6.61 0.73 10.69
N GLY A 140 7.36 -0.06 9.90
CA GLY A 140 6.79 -0.94 8.89
C GLY A 140 6.14 -2.16 9.55
N LEU A 141 4.88 -2.41 9.25
CA LEU A 141 4.10 -3.50 9.84
C LEU A 141 4.00 -4.70 8.88
N ALA A 142 3.75 -4.45 7.59
CA ALA A 142 3.59 -5.48 6.58
C ALA A 142 3.82 -4.93 5.17
N TYR A 143 4.07 -5.84 4.22
CA TYR A 143 3.94 -5.59 2.80
C TYR A 143 2.57 -6.08 2.32
N TRP A 144 1.86 -5.25 1.57
CA TRP A 144 0.58 -5.58 0.97
C TRP A 144 0.67 -5.48 -0.55
N HIS A 145 0.31 -6.57 -1.23
CA HIS A 145 0.32 -6.60 -2.68
C HIS A 145 -0.80 -5.77 -3.30
N ASN A 146 -0.46 -5.15 -4.42
CA ASN A 146 -1.45 -4.78 -5.41
C ASN A 146 -1.23 -5.55 -6.72
N GLY A 147 -0.03 -5.48 -7.31
CA GLY A 147 0.29 -6.30 -8.47
C GLY A 147 1.31 -5.70 -9.42
N MET A 148 1.56 -6.42 -10.52
CA MET A 148 2.43 -5.94 -11.59
C MET A 148 1.76 -4.82 -12.37
N LYS A 149 2.53 -3.79 -12.70
CA LYS A 149 2.07 -2.62 -13.46
C LYS A 149 1.95 -2.92 -14.95
N GLN A 150 0.89 -2.40 -15.54
CA GLN A 150 0.63 -2.36 -16.97
C GLN A 150 0.74 -0.92 -17.46
N LEU A 151 1.20 -0.71 -18.69
CA LEU A 151 1.21 0.61 -19.33
C LEU A 151 -0.18 0.91 -19.93
N SER A 152 -0.68 2.14 -19.80
CA SER A 152 -1.88 2.57 -20.51
C SER A 152 -1.61 3.83 -21.32
N ALA A 153 -2.25 3.95 -22.49
CA ALA A 153 -2.16 5.12 -23.36
C ALA A 153 -3.32 5.18 -24.36
N ASN A 154 -3.43 6.31 -25.09
CA ASN A 154 -4.40 6.46 -26.20
C ASN A 154 -3.82 6.05 -27.56
N LYS A 155 -2.70 5.34 -27.57
CA LYS A 155 -2.09 4.65 -28.74
C LYS A 155 -1.46 3.32 -28.30
N PRO A 156 -1.32 2.35 -29.20
CA PRO A 156 -0.64 1.10 -28.88
C PRO A 156 0.82 1.34 -28.43
N LEU A 157 1.26 0.61 -27.40
CA LEU A 157 2.63 0.65 -26.88
C LEU A 157 3.24 -0.75 -26.98
N ARG A 158 3.69 -1.14 -28.17
CA ARG A 158 4.35 -2.44 -28.39
C ARG A 158 5.85 -2.37 -28.15
N GLU A 159 6.48 -1.30 -28.61
CA GLU A 159 7.90 -1.08 -28.48
C GLU A 159 8.23 0.20 -27.72
N PRO A 160 9.42 0.33 -27.11
CA PRO A 160 9.82 1.52 -26.34
C PRO A 160 9.71 2.84 -27.15
N LYS A 161 9.94 2.78 -28.47
CA LYS A 161 9.80 3.96 -29.34
C LYS A 161 8.38 4.51 -29.37
N ASP A 162 7.36 3.70 -29.09
CA ASP A 162 5.96 4.11 -29.08
C ASP A 162 5.64 5.06 -27.93
N ALA A 163 6.42 5.02 -26.85
CA ALA A 163 6.29 5.92 -25.70
C ALA A 163 6.94 7.30 -25.95
N ARG A 164 7.75 7.44 -27.02
CA ARG A 164 8.51 8.67 -27.27
C ARG A 164 7.61 9.90 -27.31
N GLY A 165 7.97 10.91 -26.50
CA GLY A 165 7.27 12.19 -26.42
C GLY A 165 5.97 12.18 -25.65
N LEU A 166 5.43 11.00 -25.27
CA LEU A 166 4.23 10.92 -24.45
C LEU A 166 4.50 11.41 -23.03
N LYS A 167 3.53 12.08 -22.44
CA LYS A 167 3.55 12.47 -21.02
C LYS A 167 2.96 11.34 -20.19
N PHE A 168 3.80 10.66 -19.41
CA PHE A 168 3.34 9.60 -18.51
C PHE A 168 3.17 10.12 -17.08
N ARG A 169 2.02 9.86 -16.50
CA ARG A 169 1.87 10.02 -15.07
C ARG A 169 2.73 9.03 -14.33
N VAL A 170 3.49 9.48 -13.34
CA VAL A 170 4.26 8.64 -12.42
C VAL A 170 3.97 9.02 -10.97
N GLN A 171 4.23 8.10 -10.05
CA GLN A 171 4.26 8.39 -8.63
C GLN A 171 5.50 9.24 -8.28
N ALA A 172 5.58 9.73 -7.05
CA ALA A 172 6.69 10.57 -6.58
C ALA A 172 7.96 9.73 -6.32
N SER A 173 8.60 9.26 -7.39
CA SER A 173 9.83 8.46 -7.36
C SER A 173 10.77 8.88 -8.47
N ALA A 174 12.04 9.08 -8.14
CA ALA A 174 13.09 9.39 -9.10
C ALA A 174 13.36 8.20 -10.05
N VAL A 175 13.26 6.96 -9.54
CA VAL A 175 13.42 5.75 -10.36
C VAL A 175 12.35 5.69 -11.44
N LEU A 176 11.07 5.94 -11.08
CA LEU A 176 9.96 5.94 -12.03
C LEU A 176 10.07 7.06 -13.06
N GLU A 177 10.61 8.22 -12.69
CA GLU A 177 10.91 9.27 -13.68
C GLU A 177 11.98 8.80 -14.67
N GLU A 178 13.08 8.22 -14.18
CA GLU A 178 14.19 7.80 -15.01
C GLU A 178 13.81 6.64 -15.96
N GLN A 179 12.95 5.72 -15.54
CA GLN A 179 12.49 4.64 -16.44
C GLN A 179 11.74 5.17 -17.66
N PHE A 180 10.87 6.18 -17.49
CA PHE A 180 10.17 6.79 -18.62
C PHE A 180 11.07 7.71 -19.46
N LYS A 181 12.05 8.40 -18.85
CA LYS A 181 13.07 9.12 -19.61
C LYS A 181 13.91 8.17 -20.47
N ALA A 182 14.22 6.96 -19.99
CA ALA A 182 14.98 5.97 -20.74
C ALA A 182 14.32 5.55 -22.07
N VAL A 183 13.00 5.64 -22.16
CA VAL A 183 12.22 5.40 -23.39
C VAL A 183 11.83 6.72 -24.12
N ASN A 184 12.50 7.84 -23.79
CA ASN A 184 12.24 9.16 -24.35
C ASN A 184 10.79 9.66 -24.15
N ALA A 185 10.12 9.23 -23.12
CA ALA A 185 8.85 9.78 -22.65
C ALA A 185 9.08 10.95 -21.66
N ASN A 186 8.02 11.67 -21.34
CA ASN A 186 8.03 12.82 -20.44
C ASN A 186 7.27 12.47 -19.15
N PRO A 187 7.93 11.99 -18.07
CA PRO A 187 7.26 11.69 -16.83
C PRO A 187 6.70 12.94 -16.15
N ARG A 188 5.53 12.80 -15.51
CA ARG A 188 4.84 13.82 -14.73
C ARG A 188 4.40 13.24 -13.39
N LYS A 189 4.99 13.74 -12.30
CA LYS A 189 4.51 13.41 -10.95
C LYS A 189 3.11 13.98 -10.75
N MET A 190 2.18 13.14 -10.31
CA MET A 190 0.79 13.54 -10.09
C MET A 190 0.17 12.64 -9.02
N SER A 191 -0.64 13.21 -8.13
CA SER A 191 -1.36 12.45 -7.10
C SER A 191 -2.33 11.45 -7.74
N PHE A 192 -2.63 10.35 -7.03
CA PHE A 192 -3.49 9.29 -7.56
C PHE A 192 -4.91 9.79 -7.85
N ALA A 193 -5.43 10.66 -7.00
CA ALA A 193 -6.76 11.24 -7.16
C ALA A 193 -6.92 12.12 -8.44
N GLU A 194 -5.80 12.64 -8.99
CA GLU A 194 -5.82 13.51 -10.16
C GLU A 194 -5.64 12.73 -11.48
N VAL A 195 -5.30 11.44 -11.43
CA VAL A 195 -4.88 10.69 -12.62
C VAL A 195 -5.99 10.58 -13.66
N TYR A 196 -7.21 10.21 -13.26
CA TYR A 196 -8.33 10.12 -14.19
C TYR A 196 -8.56 11.44 -14.95
N GLN A 197 -8.64 12.55 -14.23
CA GLN A 197 -8.82 13.87 -14.80
C GLN A 197 -7.64 14.28 -15.69
N GLY A 198 -6.40 13.97 -15.28
CA GLY A 198 -5.19 14.25 -16.06
C GLY A 198 -5.16 13.49 -17.39
N LEU A 199 -5.62 12.23 -17.39
CA LEU A 199 -5.75 11.42 -18.61
C LEU A 199 -6.89 11.92 -19.50
N GLN A 200 -8.05 12.23 -18.90
CA GLN A 200 -9.22 12.72 -19.62
C GLN A 200 -8.97 14.04 -20.35
N THR A 201 -8.26 14.96 -19.70
CA THR A 201 -7.96 16.30 -20.26
C THR A 201 -6.68 16.34 -21.09
N GLY A 202 -5.89 15.26 -21.15
CA GLY A 202 -4.62 15.21 -21.89
C GLY A 202 -3.46 15.94 -21.23
N VAL A 203 -3.57 16.30 -19.94
CA VAL A 203 -2.43 16.77 -19.13
C VAL A 203 -1.34 15.72 -19.11
N VAL A 204 -1.75 14.44 -19.02
CA VAL A 204 -0.91 13.26 -19.27
C VAL A 204 -1.55 12.40 -20.35
N ASN A 205 -0.73 11.66 -21.09
CA ASN A 205 -1.17 10.80 -22.21
C ASN A 205 -1.26 9.33 -21.84
N GLY A 206 -0.61 8.94 -20.74
CA GLY A 206 -0.55 7.58 -20.27
C GLY A 206 -0.23 7.51 -18.78
N ALA A 207 -0.38 6.31 -18.25
CA ALA A 207 -0.10 5.97 -16.86
C ALA A 207 0.38 4.52 -16.74
N GLU A 208 0.81 4.13 -15.54
CA GLU A 208 1.15 2.75 -15.18
C GLU A 208 0.41 2.36 -13.91
N ASN A 209 -0.30 1.25 -13.92
CA ASN A 209 -0.99 0.70 -12.75
C ASN A 209 -1.31 -0.80 -12.94
N PRO A 210 -1.51 -1.56 -11.86
CA PRO A 210 -2.19 -2.85 -11.90
C PRO A 210 -3.66 -2.70 -12.31
N TYR A 211 -4.27 -3.77 -12.78
CA TYR A 211 -5.65 -3.78 -13.29
C TYR A 211 -6.68 -3.33 -12.26
N SER A 212 -6.53 -3.70 -10.99
CA SER A 212 -7.44 -3.27 -9.92
C SER A 212 -7.51 -1.75 -9.77
N ASN A 213 -6.37 -1.06 -9.91
CA ASN A 213 -6.33 0.40 -9.89
C ASN A 213 -6.86 1.01 -11.19
N ILE A 214 -6.55 0.42 -12.34
CA ILE A 214 -7.05 0.90 -13.64
C ILE A 214 -8.58 0.84 -13.66
N TYR A 215 -9.15 -0.29 -13.21
CA TYR A 215 -10.60 -0.46 -13.19
C TYR A 215 -11.28 0.42 -12.14
N SER A 216 -10.84 0.38 -10.89
CA SER A 216 -11.47 1.09 -9.78
C SER A 216 -11.44 2.62 -9.94
N GLN A 217 -10.43 3.16 -10.62
CA GLN A 217 -10.29 4.58 -10.96
C GLN A 217 -10.84 4.91 -12.36
N LYS A 218 -11.49 3.96 -13.02
CA LYS A 218 -12.10 4.12 -14.35
C LYS A 218 -11.12 4.59 -15.43
N MET A 219 -9.81 4.36 -15.26
CA MET A 219 -8.81 4.80 -16.24
C MET A 219 -9.05 4.17 -17.61
N HIS A 220 -9.61 2.96 -17.67
CA HIS A 220 -10.00 2.28 -18.90
C HIS A 220 -11.07 3.01 -19.72
N GLU A 221 -11.84 3.93 -19.11
CA GLU A 221 -12.81 4.75 -19.84
C GLU A 221 -12.13 5.88 -20.63
N VAL A 222 -10.92 6.27 -20.27
CA VAL A 222 -10.17 7.40 -20.86
C VAL A 222 -8.83 6.98 -21.48
N GLN A 223 -8.53 5.66 -21.52
CA GLN A 223 -7.34 5.07 -22.13
C GLN A 223 -7.73 3.97 -23.11
N LYS A 224 -7.43 4.15 -24.40
CA LYS A 224 -7.82 3.23 -25.45
C LYS A 224 -7.07 1.91 -25.45
N TYR A 225 -5.85 1.90 -24.87
CA TYR A 225 -4.96 0.74 -24.87
C TYR A 225 -4.34 0.53 -23.49
N ILE A 226 -4.27 -0.73 -23.10
CA ILE A 226 -3.46 -1.21 -21.97
C ILE A 226 -2.48 -2.22 -22.53
N THR A 227 -1.19 -2.01 -22.31
CA THR A 227 -0.14 -2.95 -22.70
C THR A 227 0.27 -3.78 -21.49
N GLU A 228 0.12 -5.11 -21.57
CA GLU A 228 0.57 -6.06 -20.55
C GLU A 228 2.09 -6.16 -20.54
N SER A 229 2.70 -5.20 -19.92
CA SER A 229 4.17 -5.07 -19.88
C SER A 229 4.80 -5.78 -18.69
N ASN A 230 4.09 -5.86 -17.56
CA ASN A 230 4.60 -6.35 -16.26
C ASN A 230 6.01 -5.79 -15.97
N HIS A 231 6.18 -4.50 -16.26
CA HIS A 231 7.48 -3.82 -16.24
C HIS A 231 7.89 -3.34 -14.85
N GLY A 232 6.99 -3.34 -13.90
CA GLY A 232 7.23 -2.85 -12.55
C GLY A 232 6.22 -3.39 -11.57
N LEU A 233 6.49 -3.17 -10.30
CA LEU A 233 5.66 -3.56 -9.18
C LEU A 233 4.91 -2.35 -8.61
N LEU A 234 3.67 -2.56 -8.17
CA LEU A 234 2.98 -1.65 -7.27
C LEU A 234 2.54 -2.44 -6.04
N ASP A 235 3.30 -2.26 -4.98
CA ASP A 235 3.00 -2.78 -3.65
C ASP A 235 2.95 -1.64 -2.63
N TYR A 236 2.43 -1.94 -1.48
CA TYR A 236 2.28 -1.03 -0.36
C TYR A 236 3.08 -1.50 0.84
N MET A 237 3.52 -0.56 1.64
CA MET A 237 3.98 -0.84 3.00
C MET A 237 2.94 -0.30 3.98
N LEU A 238 2.32 -1.21 4.73
CA LEU A 238 1.49 -0.82 5.86
C LEU A 238 2.40 -0.31 6.96
N ILE A 239 2.18 0.93 7.38
CA ILE A 239 3.02 1.61 8.35
C ILE A 239 2.21 2.30 9.43
N THR A 240 2.87 2.51 10.57
CA THR A 240 2.35 3.27 11.70
C THR A 240 3.42 4.19 12.28
N ASN A 241 3.01 5.16 13.09
CA ASN A 241 3.93 5.98 13.88
C ASN A 241 4.56 5.13 14.99
N THR A 242 5.89 5.10 15.09
CA THR A 242 6.62 4.26 16.05
C THR A 242 6.23 4.56 17.49
N LYS A 243 6.06 5.84 17.86
CA LYS A 243 5.66 6.22 19.22
C LYS A 243 4.24 5.76 19.54
N PHE A 244 3.33 5.90 18.57
CA PHE A 244 1.96 5.40 18.72
C PHE A 244 1.96 3.89 18.98
N TRP A 245 2.62 3.11 18.11
CA TRP A 245 2.62 1.65 18.19
C TRP A 245 3.27 1.12 19.46
N SER A 246 4.43 1.68 19.85
CA SER A 246 5.13 1.30 21.07
C SER A 246 4.41 1.73 22.34
N GLY A 247 3.59 2.77 22.27
CA GLY A 247 2.78 3.28 23.40
C GLY A 247 1.48 2.50 23.64
N LEU A 248 1.11 1.59 22.74
CA LEU A 248 -0.08 0.73 22.92
C LEU A 248 0.10 -0.21 24.12
N PRO A 249 -0.97 -0.50 24.89
CA PRO A 249 -0.97 -1.56 25.88
C PRO A 249 -0.46 -2.88 25.25
N PRO A 250 0.39 -3.65 25.96
CA PRO A 250 1.00 -4.85 25.39
C PRO A 250 0.01 -5.92 24.88
N ASP A 251 -1.12 -6.08 25.58
CA ASP A 251 -2.18 -7.00 25.18
C ASP A 251 -2.86 -6.56 23.87
N ILE A 252 -3.18 -5.28 23.74
CA ILE A 252 -3.75 -4.69 22.53
C ILE A 252 -2.76 -4.85 21.36
N ARG A 253 -1.49 -4.46 21.54
CA ARG A 253 -0.48 -4.56 20.49
C ARG A 253 -0.28 -6.00 20.03
N THR A 254 -0.18 -6.94 20.96
CA THR A 254 -0.03 -8.38 20.63
C THR A 254 -1.21 -8.89 19.79
N GLU A 255 -2.43 -8.48 20.08
CA GLU A 255 -3.58 -8.91 19.31
C GLU A 255 -3.64 -8.21 17.93
N LEU A 256 -3.28 -6.93 17.86
CA LEU A 256 -3.15 -6.21 16.58
C LEU A 256 -2.09 -6.85 15.68
N ASP A 257 -0.95 -7.26 16.24
CA ASP A 257 0.11 -7.96 15.47
C ASP A 257 -0.42 -9.28 14.86
N LYS A 258 -1.20 -10.07 15.60
CA LYS A 258 -1.83 -11.31 15.09
C LYS A 258 -2.85 -11.01 13.98
N ILE A 259 -3.69 -9.99 14.19
CA ILE A 259 -4.67 -9.56 13.19
C ILE A 259 -3.97 -9.11 11.91
N LEU A 260 -2.86 -8.38 12.02
CA LEU A 260 -2.08 -7.92 10.86
C LEU A 260 -1.50 -9.09 10.06
N VAL A 261 -1.04 -10.16 10.70
CA VAL A 261 -0.57 -11.37 10.00
C VAL A 261 -1.72 -11.98 9.18
N GLU A 262 -2.91 -12.12 9.76
CA GLU A 262 -4.08 -12.69 9.10
C GLU A 262 -4.55 -11.81 7.92
N VAL A 263 -4.68 -10.50 8.16
CA VAL A 263 -5.09 -9.54 7.13
C VAL A 263 -4.08 -9.49 5.99
N THR A 264 -2.78 -9.50 6.28
CA THR A 264 -1.72 -9.49 5.26
C THR A 264 -1.78 -10.74 4.38
N ALA A 265 -1.93 -11.92 4.99
CA ALA A 265 -2.08 -13.16 4.23
C ALA A 265 -3.32 -13.13 3.32
N HIS A 266 -4.44 -12.58 3.80
CA HIS A 266 -5.65 -12.42 3.00
C HIS A 266 -5.42 -11.44 1.83
N VAL A 267 -4.91 -10.23 2.09
CA VAL A 267 -4.66 -9.23 1.05
C VAL A 267 -3.75 -9.76 -0.05
N ASN A 268 -2.63 -10.39 0.33
CA ASN A 268 -1.64 -10.87 -0.62
C ASN A 268 -2.17 -12.04 -1.46
N LYS A 269 -3.00 -12.90 -0.89
CA LYS A 269 -3.68 -13.97 -1.62
C LYS A 269 -4.71 -13.43 -2.61
N GLU A 270 -5.54 -12.47 -2.19
CA GLU A 270 -6.66 -11.96 -2.99
C GLU A 270 -6.21 -10.98 -4.08
N ALA A 271 -5.03 -10.36 -3.94
CA ALA A 271 -4.56 -9.34 -4.89
C ALA A 271 -4.50 -9.84 -6.33
N ALA A 272 -3.99 -11.06 -6.56
CA ALA A 272 -3.92 -11.65 -7.91
C ALA A 272 -5.31 -11.91 -8.49
N GLN A 273 -6.24 -12.45 -7.68
CA GLN A 273 -7.61 -12.75 -8.09
C GLN A 273 -8.39 -11.47 -8.44
N LEU A 274 -8.23 -10.40 -7.63
CA LEU A 274 -8.87 -9.12 -7.91
C LEU A 274 -8.33 -8.47 -9.18
N ASN A 275 -7.03 -8.55 -9.45
CA ASN A 275 -6.46 -8.03 -10.69
C ASN A 275 -6.98 -8.80 -11.91
N GLU A 276 -7.06 -10.13 -11.86
CA GLU A 276 -7.59 -10.93 -12.96
C GLU A 276 -9.09 -10.64 -13.18
N HIS A 277 -9.87 -10.55 -12.11
CA HIS A 277 -11.28 -10.18 -12.17
C HIS A 277 -11.47 -8.78 -12.80
N ASP A 278 -10.68 -7.79 -12.39
CA ASP A 278 -10.80 -6.42 -12.91
C ASP A 278 -10.27 -6.32 -14.34
N LYS A 279 -9.27 -7.12 -14.74
CA LYS A 279 -8.88 -7.29 -16.15
C LYS A 279 -10.07 -7.76 -16.98
N GLN A 280 -10.79 -8.79 -16.53
CA GLN A 280 -11.96 -9.28 -17.23
C GLN A 280 -13.06 -8.21 -17.34
N ARG A 281 -13.31 -7.46 -16.27
CA ARG A 281 -14.29 -6.35 -16.29
C ARG A 281 -13.92 -5.24 -17.28
N ILE A 282 -12.61 -4.94 -17.44
CA ILE A 282 -12.11 -4.00 -18.45
C ILE A 282 -12.39 -4.55 -19.86
N LEU A 283 -12.13 -5.84 -20.10
CA LEU A 283 -12.43 -6.50 -21.38
C LEU A 283 -13.94 -6.46 -21.69
N ASP A 284 -14.78 -6.75 -20.70
CA ASP A 284 -16.25 -6.74 -20.84
C ASP A 284 -16.81 -5.35 -21.14
N ALA A 285 -16.17 -4.30 -20.61
CA ALA A 285 -16.54 -2.92 -20.88
C ALA A 285 -16.30 -2.49 -22.34
N LYS A 286 -15.43 -3.17 -23.08
CA LYS A 286 -15.10 -2.91 -24.49
C LYS A 286 -14.68 -1.47 -24.81
N THR A 287 -14.18 -0.75 -23.82
CA THR A 287 -13.69 0.63 -23.96
C THR A 287 -12.20 0.69 -24.25
N THR A 288 -11.48 -0.39 -23.93
CA THR A 288 -10.03 -0.45 -23.95
C THR A 288 -9.58 -1.77 -24.56
N GLU A 289 -8.61 -1.72 -25.47
CA GLU A 289 -7.92 -2.90 -26.02
C GLU A 289 -6.76 -3.27 -25.12
N ILE A 290 -6.64 -4.54 -24.74
CA ILE A 290 -5.50 -5.08 -24.00
C ILE A 290 -4.53 -5.71 -25.00
N ILE A 291 -3.29 -5.22 -25.00
CA ILE A 291 -2.19 -5.66 -25.85
C ILE A 291 -1.27 -6.56 -25.02
N THR A 292 -1.17 -7.82 -25.40
CA THR A 292 -0.15 -8.73 -24.85
C THR A 292 1.12 -8.59 -25.67
N LEU A 293 2.24 -8.30 -25.02
CA LEU A 293 3.55 -8.20 -25.66
C LEU A 293 4.11 -9.58 -25.97
N THR A 294 4.77 -9.73 -27.12
CA THR A 294 5.61 -10.91 -27.38
C THR A 294 6.85 -10.87 -26.44
N PRO A 295 7.54 -12.01 -26.26
CA PRO A 295 8.80 -12.03 -25.51
C PRO A 295 9.85 -11.04 -26.04
N GLU A 296 9.92 -10.85 -27.34
CA GLU A 296 10.83 -9.93 -28.02
C GLU A 296 10.45 -8.47 -27.73
N GLU A 297 9.15 -8.13 -27.86
CA GLU A 297 8.63 -6.78 -27.53
C GLU A 297 8.89 -6.46 -26.06
N ARG A 298 8.57 -7.40 -25.14
CA ARG A 298 8.84 -7.22 -23.69
C ARG A 298 10.34 -7.11 -23.40
N GLY A 299 11.18 -7.89 -24.11
CA GLY A 299 12.63 -7.81 -24.04
C GLY A 299 13.15 -6.43 -24.43
N ALA A 300 12.62 -5.84 -25.50
CA ALA A 300 13.00 -4.48 -25.94
C ALA A 300 12.71 -3.41 -24.87
N TRP A 301 11.57 -3.49 -24.18
CA TRP A 301 11.26 -2.60 -23.05
C TRP A 301 12.25 -2.79 -21.89
N ARG A 302 12.52 -4.06 -21.50
CA ARG A 302 13.47 -4.37 -20.44
C ARG A 302 14.87 -3.82 -20.76
N ASP A 303 15.37 -4.05 -21.97
CA ASP A 303 16.70 -3.63 -22.39
C ASP A 303 16.86 -2.10 -22.39
N LYS A 304 15.78 -1.37 -22.65
CA LYS A 304 15.75 0.10 -22.55
C LYS A 304 15.66 0.63 -21.14
N MET A 305 14.92 -0.03 -20.25
CA MET A 305 14.66 0.45 -18.89
C MET A 305 15.68 -0.07 -17.88
N LYS A 306 16.18 -1.30 -18.00
CA LYS A 306 17.12 -1.91 -17.04
C LYS A 306 18.38 -1.08 -16.77
N PRO A 307 18.98 -0.36 -17.73
CA PRO A 307 20.12 0.53 -17.46
C PRO A 307 19.89 1.60 -16.40
N VAL A 308 18.63 1.91 -16.08
CA VAL A 308 18.26 2.82 -14.98
C VAL A 308 18.78 2.31 -13.62
N TRP A 309 18.87 1.00 -13.40
CA TRP A 309 19.36 0.41 -12.17
C TRP A 309 20.73 0.96 -11.76
N LYS A 310 21.63 1.14 -12.73
CA LYS A 310 22.99 1.65 -12.47
C LYS A 310 23.00 3.03 -11.84
N LYS A 311 22.00 3.87 -12.12
CA LYS A 311 21.89 5.21 -11.56
C LYS A 311 21.55 5.19 -10.07
N PHE A 312 20.84 4.16 -9.62
CA PHE A 312 20.33 4.05 -8.25
C PHE A 312 21.05 2.98 -7.40
N GLU A 313 22.01 2.24 -8.01
CA GLU A 313 22.77 1.18 -7.33
C GLU A 313 23.47 1.68 -6.07
N GLY A 314 24.02 2.92 -6.10
CA GLY A 314 24.69 3.51 -4.94
C GLY A 314 23.74 3.87 -3.80
N ASP A 315 22.53 4.29 -4.10
CA ASP A 315 21.51 4.67 -3.12
C ASP A 315 20.79 3.44 -2.53
N ILE A 316 20.53 2.43 -3.37
CA ILE A 316 19.82 1.21 -3.00
C ILE A 316 20.76 0.20 -2.33
N GLY A 317 21.93 0.01 -2.91
CA GLY A 317 22.92 -1.00 -2.54
C GLY A 317 22.94 -2.17 -3.53
N ALA A 318 24.12 -2.43 -4.12
CA ALA A 318 24.30 -3.48 -5.13
C ALA A 318 23.92 -4.87 -4.61
N ASP A 319 24.24 -5.18 -3.35
CA ASP A 319 23.95 -6.49 -2.76
C ASP A 319 22.45 -6.70 -2.56
N LEU A 320 21.71 -5.64 -2.22
CA LEU A 320 20.25 -5.68 -2.07
C LEU A 320 19.57 -5.90 -3.43
N ILE A 321 20.06 -5.26 -4.50
CA ILE A 321 19.57 -5.48 -5.86
C ILE A 321 19.82 -6.93 -6.29
N LYS A 322 21.03 -7.47 -6.03
CA LYS A 322 21.33 -8.88 -6.34
C LYS A 322 20.47 -9.86 -5.56
N ALA A 323 20.20 -9.60 -4.28
CA ALA A 323 19.31 -10.43 -3.46
C ALA A 323 17.89 -10.45 -4.03
N ALA A 324 17.37 -9.28 -4.43
CA ALA A 324 16.06 -9.18 -5.08
C ALA A 324 16.04 -9.86 -6.45
N GLU A 325 17.06 -9.69 -7.29
CA GLU A 325 17.16 -10.37 -8.58
C GLU A 325 17.27 -11.90 -8.42
N ALA A 326 17.96 -12.38 -7.40
CA ALA A 326 18.06 -13.80 -7.09
C ALA A 326 16.72 -14.44 -6.71
N SER A 327 15.78 -13.66 -6.17
CA SER A 327 14.45 -14.15 -5.82
C SER A 327 13.59 -14.54 -7.03
N ASN A 328 13.98 -14.17 -8.27
CA ASN A 328 13.33 -14.62 -9.50
C ASN A 328 13.52 -16.13 -9.76
N LYS A 329 14.56 -16.72 -9.19
CA LYS A 329 14.79 -18.16 -9.30
C LYS A 329 13.97 -18.88 -8.23
N ALA A 330 13.08 -19.79 -8.64
CA ALA A 330 12.48 -20.74 -7.69
C ALA A 330 13.61 -21.58 -7.06
N GLN A 331 13.59 -21.68 -5.73
CA GLN A 331 14.49 -22.63 -5.03
C GLN A 331 13.93 -24.05 -5.15
#